data_e78cfaf4da7667fbf3449947b7a7e985
#
_entry.id   e78cfaf4da7667fbf3449947b7a7e985
#
_cell.length_a   1.000
_cell.length_b   1.000
_cell.length_c   1.000
_cell.angle_alpha   90.00
_cell.angle_beta   90.00
_cell.angle_gamma   90.00
#
_symmetry.space_group_name_H-M   'P 1'
#
loop_
_entity.id
_entity.type
_entity.pdbx_description
1 polymer ?
#
loop_
_entity_poly.entity_id
_entity_poly.type
_entity_poly.pdbx_seq_one_letter_code
_entity_poly.pdbx_strand_id
1 'polypeptide(L)'
;MKNFSVRDYLVLVRLPNLFTLPSNILVGIAAISSLAFTLTSFIQFLLLVTISVLLYCVGIVLNDLYDFDIDKKERPNRPLPSGKISRRSAIGLVAIFSTLALILSLLVSFSTLVISSILFLAIFGYDKYLKNTYAGPFTIATARAMNILLGTSVSFRSVDSYSQIVTLTFVLIITFVYVSLIGFISRYEVHGFSDNAKLLLPPAIVAIVISSIILFSLMGFFKLESLIILSLFSFIMIISFSRIYRRDSGRTQQIVRNMILSIIVLDSTFLTGIIGIELGLAVLTLMVPLLVLANKMDMT
;
A
#
# COMPACT_ATOMS: atom_id res chain seq x y z
N MET A 1 0.19 21.01 30.84
CA MET A 1 -0.30 20.74 29.47
C MET A 1 0.87 20.12 28.70
N LYS A 2 0.77 18.85 28.24
CA LYS A 2 1.81 18.25 27.41
C LYS A 2 1.83 19.01 26.07
N ASN A 3 3.01 19.52 25.67
CA ASN A 3 3.17 20.23 24.41
C ASN A 3 2.74 19.33 23.24
N PHE A 4 1.73 19.78 22.50
CA PHE A 4 1.29 19.14 21.26
C PHE A 4 2.44 19.20 20.25
N SER A 5 3.01 18.05 19.89
CA SER A 5 4.04 17.99 18.86
C SER A 5 3.42 17.47 17.56
N VAL A 6 3.46 18.26 16.50
CA VAL A 6 3.06 17.82 15.14
C VAL A 6 3.81 16.55 14.76
N ARG A 7 5.06 16.40 15.19
CA ARG A 7 5.88 15.21 14.95
C ARG A 7 5.20 13.94 15.46
N ASP A 8 4.56 13.96 16.65
CA ASP A 8 3.92 12.76 17.21
C ASP A 8 2.74 12.30 16.37
N TYR A 9 1.98 13.22 15.75
CA TYR A 9 0.92 12.89 14.81
C TYR A 9 1.46 12.33 13.49
N LEU A 10 2.56 12.87 12.97
CA LEU A 10 3.22 12.35 11.77
C LEU A 10 3.78 10.93 11.98
N VAL A 11 4.29 10.66 13.20
CA VAL A 11 4.71 9.30 13.60
C VAL A 11 3.49 8.38 13.70
N LEU A 12 2.39 8.84 14.33
CA LEU A 12 1.16 8.06 14.48
C LEU A 12 0.61 7.59 13.13
N VAL A 13 0.57 8.47 12.12
CA VAL A 13 0.06 8.12 10.78
C VAL A 13 1.09 7.44 9.89
N ARG A 14 2.29 7.14 10.41
CA ARG A 14 3.39 6.51 9.66
C ARG A 14 3.65 7.22 8.33
N LEU A 15 3.94 8.52 8.41
CA LEU A 15 4.10 9.44 7.27
C LEU A 15 4.88 8.85 6.07
N PRO A 16 5.99 8.08 6.23
CA PRO A 16 6.71 7.52 5.08
C PRO A 16 5.81 6.69 4.16
N ASN A 17 4.91 5.88 4.70
CA ASN A 17 4.09 4.97 3.92
C ASN A 17 3.04 5.70 3.03
N LEU A 18 2.70 6.96 3.33
CA LEU A 18 1.76 7.75 2.54
C LEU A 18 2.25 7.95 1.10
N PHE A 19 3.56 7.96 0.86
CA PHE A 19 4.14 8.13 -0.49
C PHE A 19 3.88 6.93 -1.41
N THR A 20 3.39 5.82 -0.89
CA THR A 20 2.97 4.66 -1.71
C THR A 20 1.53 4.77 -2.22
N LEU A 21 0.74 5.73 -1.76
CA LEU A 21 -0.68 5.84 -2.12
C LEU A 21 -0.91 6.51 -3.48
N PRO A 22 -0.20 7.61 -3.82
CA PRO A 22 -0.36 8.24 -5.13
C PRO A 22 -0.06 7.29 -6.29
N SER A 23 0.95 6.41 -6.16
CA SER A 23 1.28 5.44 -7.21
C SER A 23 0.14 4.46 -7.46
N ASN A 24 -0.51 3.95 -6.41
CA ASN A 24 -1.65 3.05 -6.56
C ASN A 24 -2.85 3.71 -7.27
N ILE A 25 -3.17 4.96 -6.90
CA ILE A 25 -4.25 5.71 -7.56
C ILE A 25 -3.92 5.90 -9.05
N LEU A 26 -2.67 6.28 -9.38
CA LEU A 26 -2.23 6.40 -10.78
C LEU A 26 -2.34 5.08 -11.55
N VAL A 27 -1.96 3.96 -10.94
CA VAL A 27 -2.11 2.63 -11.56
C VAL A 27 -3.58 2.34 -11.89
N GLY A 28 -4.49 2.62 -10.97
CA GLY A 28 -5.93 2.46 -11.19
C GLY A 28 -6.45 3.31 -12.36
N ILE A 29 -6.08 4.60 -12.39
CA ILE A 29 -6.45 5.50 -13.48
C ILE A 29 -5.87 4.99 -14.82
N ALA A 30 -4.58 4.65 -14.84
CA ALA A 30 -3.88 4.21 -16.05
C ALA A 30 -4.45 2.91 -16.63
N ALA A 31 -4.89 1.99 -15.77
CA ALA A 31 -5.40 0.68 -16.20
C ALA A 31 -6.69 0.77 -17.04
N ILE A 32 -7.50 1.83 -16.87
CA ILE A 32 -8.81 1.96 -17.54
C ILE A 32 -8.96 3.21 -18.40
N SER A 33 -8.03 4.15 -18.35
CA SER A 33 -8.11 5.39 -19.14
C SER A 33 -6.76 5.74 -19.77
N SER A 34 -6.81 6.32 -20.98
CA SER A 34 -5.68 7.08 -21.49
C SER A 34 -5.51 8.32 -20.61
N LEU A 35 -4.37 8.45 -19.93
CA LEU A 35 -4.06 9.60 -19.11
C LEU A 35 -3.98 10.88 -19.99
N ALA A 36 -5.11 11.56 -20.15
CA ALA A 36 -5.12 12.92 -20.66
C ALA A 36 -4.86 13.86 -19.48
N PHE A 37 -3.69 14.49 -19.45
CA PHE A 37 -3.33 15.48 -18.43
C PHE A 37 -4.08 16.80 -18.68
N THR A 38 -5.33 16.85 -18.25
CA THR A 38 -6.11 18.10 -18.17
C THR A 38 -6.10 18.61 -16.73
N LEU A 39 -6.39 19.88 -16.53
CA LEU A 39 -6.54 20.45 -15.19
C LEU A 39 -7.61 19.68 -14.38
N THR A 40 -8.70 19.29 -15.01
CA THR A 40 -9.79 18.52 -14.39
C THR A 40 -9.30 17.14 -13.93
N SER A 41 -8.58 16.39 -14.78
CA SER A 41 -8.03 15.07 -14.42
C SER A 41 -6.98 15.18 -13.31
N PHE A 42 -6.19 16.25 -13.28
CA PHE A 42 -5.23 16.50 -12.22
C PHE A 42 -5.92 16.78 -10.86
N ILE A 43 -6.97 17.62 -10.85
CA ILE A 43 -7.77 17.88 -9.64
C ILE A 43 -8.42 16.59 -9.12
N GLN A 44 -9.00 15.77 -10.01
CA GLN A 44 -9.58 14.48 -9.65
C GLN A 44 -8.53 13.55 -9.05
N PHE A 45 -7.35 13.46 -9.65
CA PHE A 45 -6.24 12.68 -9.09
C PHE A 45 -5.88 13.16 -7.67
N LEU A 46 -5.72 14.46 -7.44
CA LEU A 46 -5.42 15.01 -6.12
C LEU A 46 -6.51 14.69 -5.08
N LEU A 47 -7.79 14.77 -5.47
CA LEU A 47 -8.91 14.42 -4.61
C LEU A 47 -8.87 12.93 -4.25
N LEU A 48 -8.66 12.04 -5.22
CA LEU A 48 -8.55 10.59 -4.96
C LEU A 48 -7.36 10.24 -4.06
N VAL A 49 -6.21 10.88 -4.28
CA VAL A 49 -5.04 10.72 -3.40
C VAL A 49 -5.37 11.20 -1.99
N THR A 50 -6.05 12.33 -1.84
CA THR A 50 -6.46 12.85 -0.53
C THR A 50 -7.41 11.88 0.18
N ILE A 51 -8.42 11.35 -0.51
CA ILE A 51 -9.34 10.33 0.02
C ILE A 51 -8.56 9.09 0.47
N SER A 52 -7.66 8.60 -0.38
CA SER A 52 -6.80 7.44 -0.08
C SER A 52 -5.94 7.68 1.17
N VAL A 53 -5.30 8.84 1.29
CA VAL A 53 -4.49 9.24 2.45
C VAL A 53 -5.33 9.29 3.72
N LEU A 54 -6.52 9.89 3.68
CA LEU A 54 -7.42 9.98 4.82
C LEU A 54 -7.84 8.57 5.30
N LEU A 55 -8.26 7.69 4.38
CA LEU A 55 -8.64 6.31 4.72
C LEU A 55 -7.45 5.49 5.23
N TYR A 56 -6.26 5.68 4.66
CA TYR A 56 -5.05 5.06 5.18
C TYR A 56 -4.75 5.51 6.62
N CYS A 57 -4.81 6.82 6.90
CA CYS A 57 -4.62 7.35 8.24
C CYS A 57 -5.65 6.79 9.23
N VAL A 58 -6.93 6.64 8.81
CA VAL A 58 -7.96 5.97 9.60
C VAL A 58 -7.52 4.56 9.99
N GLY A 59 -7.06 3.75 9.02
CA GLY A 59 -6.61 2.39 9.27
C GLY A 59 -5.45 2.33 10.25
N ILE A 60 -4.42 3.14 10.06
CA ILE A 60 -3.25 3.15 10.96
C ILE A 60 -3.64 3.55 12.39
N VAL A 61 -4.49 4.59 12.54
CA VAL A 61 -4.92 5.04 13.88
C VAL A 61 -5.84 4.02 14.55
N LEU A 62 -6.74 3.37 13.80
CA LEU A 62 -7.57 2.27 14.29
C LEU A 62 -6.70 1.10 14.76
N ASN A 63 -5.72 0.72 13.95
CA ASN A 63 -4.77 -0.34 14.28
C ASN A 63 -4.08 -0.07 15.64
N ASP A 64 -3.54 1.14 15.82
CA ASP A 64 -2.87 1.51 17.07
C ASP A 64 -3.85 1.62 18.26
N LEU A 65 -5.13 1.98 18.01
CA LEU A 65 -6.18 1.99 19.06
C LEU A 65 -6.54 0.58 19.52
N TYR A 66 -6.68 -0.39 18.60
CA TYR A 66 -7.00 -1.78 18.92
C TYR A 66 -5.80 -2.51 19.54
N ASP A 67 -4.58 -2.19 19.13
CA ASP A 67 -3.35 -2.78 19.66
C ASP A 67 -2.84 -2.10 20.94
N PHE A 68 -3.54 -1.12 21.49
CA PHE A 68 -3.06 -0.28 22.58
C PHE A 68 -2.44 -1.05 23.76
N ASP A 69 -3.10 -2.11 24.21
CA ASP A 69 -2.65 -2.89 25.38
C ASP A 69 -1.44 -3.79 25.05
N ILE A 70 -1.33 -4.24 23.81
CA ILE A 70 -0.18 -4.98 23.27
C ILE A 70 1.00 -4.03 23.09
N ASP A 71 0.79 -2.90 22.41
CA ASP A 71 1.81 -1.89 22.15
C ASP A 71 2.35 -1.25 23.45
N LYS A 72 1.56 -1.19 24.51
CA LYS A 72 2.02 -0.71 25.81
C LYS A 72 3.12 -1.60 26.41
N LYS A 73 3.11 -2.90 26.05
CA LYS A 73 4.12 -3.87 26.52
C LYS A 73 5.29 -3.96 25.54
N GLU A 74 5.00 -4.05 24.24
CA GLU A 74 6.00 -4.35 23.22
C GLU A 74 6.65 -3.10 22.62
N ARG A 75 5.89 -1.99 22.54
CA ARG A 75 6.30 -0.73 21.87
C ARG A 75 5.89 0.51 22.68
N PRO A 76 6.35 0.66 23.95
CA PRO A 76 5.88 1.70 24.87
C PRO A 76 6.19 3.13 24.41
N ASN A 77 7.14 3.28 23.46
CA ASN A 77 7.55 4.59 22.93
C ASN A 77 6.63 5.15 21.84
N ARG A 78 5.69 4.31 21.31
CA ARG A 78 4.71 4.78 20.31
C ARG A 78 3.84 5.92 20.86
N PRO A 79 3.32 6.83 19.99
CA PRO A 79 2.59 8.03 20.43
C PRO A 79 1.38 7.76 21.34
N LEU A 80 0.59 6.71 21.10
CA LEU A 80 -0.56 6.34 21.91
C LEU A 80 -0.15 5.70 23.25
N PRO A 81 0.65 4.61 23.27
CA PRO A 81 1.08 3.96 24.52
C PRO A 81 1.84 4.89 25.47
N SER A 82 2.70 5.77 24.92
CA SER A 82 3.46 6.76 25.70
C SER A 82 2.61 7.88 26.28
N GLY A 83 1.33 8.01 25.85
CA GLY A 83 0.42 9.07 26.25
C GLY A 83 0.77 10.45 25.66
N LYS A 84 1.61 10.52 24.61
CA LYS A 84 1.85 11.75 23.85
C LYS A 84 0.59 12.17 23.10
N ILE A 85 -0.17 11.20 22.59
CA ILE A 85 -1.49 11.41 21.99
C ILE A 85 -2.52 10.67 22.85
N SER A 86 -3.62 11.36 23.21
CA SER A 86 -4.69 10.73 24.00
C SER A 86 -5.55 9.81 23.13
N ARG A 87 -6.12 8.74 23.72
CA ARG A 87 -7.08 7.87 23.00
C ARG A 87 -8.26 8.66 22.45
N ARG A 88 -8.75 9.67 23.19
CA ARG A 88 -9.86 10.54 22.75
C ARG A 88 -9.47 11.33 21.49
N SER A 89 -8.26 11.88 21.45
CA SER A 89 -7.75 12.59 20.25
C SER A 89 -7.63 11.64 19.05
N ALA A 90 -7.14 10.42 19.27
CA ALA A 90 -7.02 9.42 18.21
C ALA A 90 -8.40 9.01 17.66
N ILE A 91 -9.42 8.79 18.51
CA ILE A 91 -10.79 8.51 18.09
C ILE A 91 -11.38 9.71 17.32
N GLY A 92 -11.11 10.93 17.79
CA GLY A 92 -11.51 12.15 17.07
C GLY A 92 -10.90 12.25 15.67
N LEU A 93 -9.62 11.89 15.50
CA LEU A 93 -8.96 11.82 14.20
C LEU A 93 -9.63 10.79 13.26
N VAL A 94 -9.92 9.59 13.76
CA VAL A 94 -10.63 8.56 12.99
C VAL A 94 -11.98 9.10 12.52
N ALA A 95 -12.77 9.72 13.41
CA ALA A 95 -14.08 10.28 13.05
C ALA A 95 -13.95 11.40 12.00
N ILE A 96 -13.03 12.35 12.20
CA ILE A 96 -12.84 13.48 11.27
C ILE A 96 -12.35 12.97 9.91
N PHE A 97 -11.33 12.10 9.87
CA PHE A 97 -10.75 11.64 8.62
C PHE A 97 -11.70 10.75 7.83
N SER A 98 -12.46 9.86 8.50
CA SER A 98 -13.45 9.02 7.82
C SER A 98 -14.61 9.85 7.25
N THR A 99 -15.13 10.80 8.03
CA THR A 99 -16.20 11.69 7.56
C THR A 99 -15.73 12.55 6.38
N LEU A 100 -14.55 13.14 6.47
CA LEU A 100 -13.98 13.97 5.40
C LEU A 100 -13.72 13.13 4.14
N ALA A 101 -13.18 11.91 4.28
CA ALA A 101 -12.96 11.01 3.14
C ALA A 101 -14.27 10.66 2.43
N LEU A 102 -15.35 10.37 3.15
CA LEU A 102 -16.64 10.03 2.57
C LEU A 102 -17.30 11.26 1.91
N ILE A 103 -17.20 12.44 2.52
CA ILE A 103 -17.71 13.70 1.92
C ILE A 103 -16.96 13.98 0.61
N LEU A 104 -15.62 13.95 0.62
CA LEU A 104 -14.83 14.16 -0.59
C LEU A 104 -15.15 13.11 -1.65
N SER A 105 -15.36 11.85 -1.26
CA SER A 105 -15.74 10.79 -2.20
C SER A 105 -17.07 11.07 -2.89
N LEU A 106 -18.07 11.56 -2.15
CA LEU A 106 -19.37 11.95 -2.69
C LEU A 106 -19.25 13.11 -3.68
N LEU A 107 -18.36 14.08 -3.40
CA LEU A 107 -18.11 15.22 -4.29
C LEU A 107 -17.43 14.81 -5.60
N VAL A 108 -16.63 13.73 -5.60
CA VAL A 108 -16.01 13.21 -6.83
C VAL A 108 -17.01 12.44 -7.66
N SER A 109 -17.62 11.37 -7.13
CA SER A 109 -18.66 10.59 -7.80
C SER A 109 -19.33 9.60 -6.86
N PHE A 110 -20.51 9.09 -7.24
CA PHE A 110 -21.19 8.02 -6.50
C PHE A 110 -20.34 6.73 -6.49
N SER A 111 -19.67 6.39 -7.59
CA SER A 111 -18.77 5.24 -7.66
C SER A 111 -17.59 5.38 -6.67
N THR A 112 -17.01 6.57 -6.57
CA THR A 112 -15.95 6.88 -5.59
C THR A 112 -16.47 6.67 -4.16
N LEU A 113 -17.68 7.14 -3.84
CA LEU A 113 -18.28 6.96 -2.53
C LEU A 113 -18.47 5.47 -2.19
N VAL A 114 -19.00 4.67 -3.14
CA VAL A 114 -19.21 3.23 -2.92
C VAL A 114 -17.89 2.52 -2.64
N ILE A 115 -16.87 2.75 -3.49
CA ILE A 115 -15.54 2.11 -3.33
C ILE A 115 -14.89 2.54 -2.01
N SER A 116 -14.93 3.84 -1.67
CA SER A 116 -14.40 4.37 -0.41
C SER A 116 -15.10 3.79 0.81
N SER A 117 -16.41 3.60 0.74
CA SER A 117 -17.20 2.99 1.83
C SER A 117 -16.84 1.53 2.02
N ILE A 118 -16.68 0.75 0.93
CA ILE A 118 -16.23 -0.64 1.01
C ILE A 118 -14.80 -0.70 1.58
N LEU A 119 -13.89 0.19 1.13
CA LEU A 119 -12.53 0.27 1.65
C LEU A 119 -12.51 0.59 3.14
N PHE A 120 -13.32 1.55 3.58
CA PHE A 120 -13.46 1.90 5.01
C PHE A 120 -13.94 0.70 5.84
N LEU A 121 -14.98 -0.01 5.35
CA LEU A 121 -15.49 -1.21 6.02
C LEU A 121 -14.47 -2.35 6.07
N ALA A 122 -13.68 -2.52 5.00
CA ALA A 122 -12.61 -3.51 4.96
C ALA A 122 -11.51 -3.18 5.98
N ILE A 123 -11.09 -1.91 6.09
CA ILE A 123 -10.12 -1.43 7.08
C ILE A 123 -10.65 -1.68 8.50
N PHE A 124 -11.86 -1.24 8.79
CA PHE A 124 -12.48 -1.42 10.11
C PHE A 124 -12.63 -2.91 10.48
N GLY A 125 -13.10 -3.73 9.54
CA GLY A 125 -13.26 -5.18 9.72
C GLY A 125 -11.92 -5.89 9.95
N TYR A 126 -10.86 -5.44 9.25
CA TYR A 126 -9.51 -5.93 9.47
C TYR A 126 -9.06 -5.67 10.91
N ASP A 127 -9.02 -4.41 11.33
CA ASP A 127 -8.45 -4.03 12.62
C ASP A 127 -9.22 -4.64 13.80
N LYS A 128 -10.56 -4.73 13.68
CA LYS A 128 -11.41 -5.21 14.77
C LYS A 128 -11.50 -6.74 14.85
N TYR A 129 -11.54 -7.43 13.71
CA TYR A 129 -11.92 -8.86 13.70
C TYR A 129 -10.88 -9.78 13.02
N LEU A 130 -10.23 -9.34 11.93
CA LEU A 130 -9.53 -10.24 11.03
C LEU A 130 -8.00 -10.23 11.20
N LYS A 131 -7.43 -9.19 11.80
CA LYS A 131 -5.99 -8.97 11.93
C LYS A 131 -5.25 -10.19 12.49
N ASN A 132 -5.74 -10.78 13.58
CA ASN A 132 -5.12 -11.90 14.27
C ASN A 132 -5.56 -13.26 13.73
N THR A 133 -6.33 -13.30 12.64
CA THR A 133 -6.80 -14.53 12.00
C THR A 133 -5.95 -14.86 10.76
N TYR A 134 -6.09 -16.06 10.21
CA TYR A 134 -5.47 -16.44 8.94
C TYR A 134 -5.90 -15.54 7.77
N ALA A 135 -7.06 -14.87 7.88
CA ALA A 135 -7.57 -13.93 6.88
C ALA A 135 -6.87 -12.56 6.89
N GLY A 136 -6.13 -12.21 7.96
CA GLY A 136 -5.50 -10.89 8.10
C GLY A 136 -4.65 -10.44 6.90
N PRO A 137 -3.66 -11.22 6.42
CA PRO A 137 -2.85 -10.86 5.26
C PRO A 137 -3.68 -10.58 4.02
N PHE A 138 -4.72 -11.38 3.78
CA PHE A 138 -5.62 -11.22 2.62
C PHE A 138 -6.49 -9.96 2.74
N THR A 139 -6.90 -9.59 3.96
CA THR A 139 -7.72 -8.39 4.16
C THR A 139 -6.92 -7.10 3.93
N ILE A 140 -5.64 -7.06 4.37
CA ILE A 140 -4.73 -5.94 4.04
C ILE A 140 -4.54 -5.87 2.52
N ALA A 141 -4.33 -7.00 1.87
CA ALA A 141 -4.17 -7.06 0.42
C ALA A 141 -5.43 -6.59 -0.33
N THR A 142 -6.62 -6.95 0.18
CA THR A 142 -7.89 -6.44 -0.34
C THR A 142 -7.98 -4.92 -0.21
N ALA A 143 -7.63 -4.36 0.96
CA ALA A 143 -7.62 -2.90 1.15
C ALA A 143 -6.68 -2.21 0.14
N ARG A 144 -5.51 -2.81 -0.17
CA ARG A 144 -4.57 -2.28 -1.15
C ARG A 144 -5.11 -2.37 -2.58
N ALA A 145 -5.73 -3.48 -2.96
CA ALA A 145 -6.39 -3.65 -4.25
C ALA A 145 -7.57 -2.66 -4.41
N MET A 146 -8.36 -2.45 -3.35
CA MET A 146 -9.43 -1.45 -3.33
C MET A 146 -8.90 -0.02 -3.50
N ASN A 147 -7.69 0.27 -3.05
CA ASN A 147 -7.07 1.57 -3.28
C ASN A 147 -6.72 1.80 -4.77
N ILE A 148 -6.31 0.76 -5.51
CA ILE A 148 -6.17 0.80 -6.97
C ILE A 148 -7.55 1.00 -7.63
N LEU A 149 -8.57 0.26 -7.19
CA LEU A 149 -9.94 0.42 -7.67
C LEU A 149 -10.49 1.82 -7.40
N LEU A 150 -10.09 2.48 -6.31
CA LEU A 150 -10.44 3.88 -6.07
C LEU A 150 -9.92 4.78 -7.20
N GLY A 151 -8.73 4.50 -7.75
CA GLY A 151 -8.22 5.19 -8.93
C GLY A 151 -9.10 5.03 -10.17
N THR A 152 -9.79 3.89 -10.32
CA THR A 152 -10.69 3.67 -11.48
C THR A 152 -12.00 4.44 -11.39
N SER A 153 -12.39 4.92 -10.21
CA SER A 153 -13.74 5.42 -9.91
C SER A 153 -14.18 6.63 -10.72
N VAL A 154 -13.25 7.45 -11.21
CA VAL A 154 -13.54 8.65 -12.02
C VAL A 154 -13.78 8.32 -13.50
N SER A 155 -13.31 7.17 -13.98
CA SER A 155 -13.38 6.78 -15.39
C SER A 155 -14.10 5.45 -15.61
N PHE A 156 -14.82 4.95 -14.61
CA PHE A 156 -15.46 3.63 -14.66
C PHE A 156 -16.48 3.46 -15.81
N ARG A 157 -17.00 4.58 -16.34
CA ARG A 157 -17.94 4.58 -17.49
C ARG A 157 -17.24 4.46 -18.84
N SER A 158 -15.93 4.57 -18.90
CA SER A 158 -15.11 4.54 -20.14
C SER A 158 -14.29 3.28 -20.30
N VAL A 159 -14.66 2.17 -19.63
CA VAL A 159 -14.03 0.87 -19.83
C VAL A 159 -14.63 0.24 -21.09
N ASP A 160 -14.04 0.56 -22.23
CA ASP A 160 -14.56 0.17 -23.56
C ASP A 160 -13.77 -0.99 -24.19
N SER A 161 -12.68 -1.46 -23.55
CA SER A 161 -11.77 -2.44 -24.12
C SER A 161 -11.58 -3.65 -23.23
N TYR A 162 -11.64 -4.85 -23.85
CA TYR A 162 -11.28 -6.10 -23.19
C TYR A 162 -9.86 -6.06 -22.60
N SER A 163 -8.92 -5.42 -23.29
CA SER A 163 -7.54 -5.26 -22.82
C SER A 163 -7.45 -4.47 -21.51
N GLN A 164 -8.26 -3.43 -21.32
CA GLN A 164 -8.30 -2.65 -20.06
C GLN A 164 -8.80 -3.51 -18.89
N ILE A 165 -9.84 -4.32 -19.10
CA ILE A 165 -10.36 -5.23 -18.06
C ILE A 165 -9.31 -6.26 -17.67
N VAL A 166 -8.65 -6.88 -18.66
CA VAL A 166 -7.59 -7.87 -18.44
C VAL A 166 -6.42 -7.24 -17.69
N THR A 167 -5.97 -6.04 -18.11
CA THR A 167 -4.87 -5.31 -17.47
C THR A 167 -5.21 -4.94 -16.02
N LEU A 168 -6.39 -4.37 -15.77
CA LEU A 168 -6.83 -4.04 -14.42
C LEU A 168 -6.91 -5.29 -13.52
N THR A 169 -7.52 -6.36 -14.02
CA THR A 169 -7.65 -7.62 -13.27
C THR A 169 -6.29 -8.20 -12.94
N PHE A 170 -5.36 -8.21 -13.90
CA PHE A 170 -3.99 -8.66 -13.69
C PHE A 170 -3.28 -7.84 -12.60
N VAL A 171 -3.32 -6.53 -12.69
CA VAL A 171 -2.70 -5.62 -11.72
C VAL A 171 -3.27 -5.84 -10.31
N LEU A 172 -4.60 -5.98 -10.19
CA LEU A 172 -5.27 -6.26 -8.91
C LEU A 172 -4.82 -7.59 -8.31
N ILE A 173 -4.75 -8.66 -9.11
CA ILE A 173 -4.31 -9.98 -8.66
C ILE A 173 -2.85 -9.93 -8.20
N ILE A 174 -1.94 -9.36 -9.00
CA ILE A 174 -0.51 -9.27 -8.65
C ILE A 174 -0.32 -8.47 -7.37
N THR A 175 -0.98 -7.31 -7.26
CA THR A 175 -0.93 -6.49 -6.03
C THR A 175 -1.47 -7.25 -4.82
N PHE A 176 -2.61 -7.94 -4.97
CA PHE A 176 -3.20 -8.74 -3.91
C PHE A 176 -2.26 -9.85 -3.44
N VAL A 177 -1.67 -10.62 -4.37
CA VAL A 177 -0.71 -11.70 -4.04
C VAL A 177 0.51 -11.12 -3.33
N TYR A 178 1.09 -10.04 -3.87
CA TYR A 178 2.29 -9.43 -3.32
C TYR A 178 2.05 -8.86 -1.91
N VAL A 179 0.96 -8.12 -1.70
CA VAL A 179 0.65 -7.52 -0.39
C VAL A 179 0.21 -8.58 0.62
N SER A 180 -0.48 -9.65 0.19
CA SER A 180 -0.77 -10.81 1.05
C SER A 180 0.53 -11.44 1.57
N LEU A 181 1.55 -11.54 0.71
CA LEU A 181 2.86 -12.05 1.09
C LEU A 181 3.54 -11.15 2.14
N ILE A 182 3.48 -9.82 1.97
CA ILE A 182 3.98 -8.87 2.98
C ILE A 182 3.30 -9.11 4.33
N GLY A 183 1.97 -9.18 4.33
CA GLY A 183 1.18 -9.45 5.53
C GLY A 183 1.46 -10.83 6.16
N PHE A 184 1.79 -11.83 5.34
CA PHE A 184 2.22 -13.14 5.82
C PHE A 184 3.59 -13.08 6.52
N ILE A 185 4.59 -12.44 5.89
CA ILE A 185 5.94 -12.33 6.43
C ILE A 185 5.95 -11.47 7.70
N SER A 186 5.14 -10.40 7.77
CA SER A 186 5.09 -9.50 8.93
C SER A 186 4.71 -10.20 10.24
N ARG A 187 4.02 -11.35 10.18
CA ARG A 187 3.71 -12.16 11.37
C ARG A 187 4.94 -12.81 12.01
N TYR A 188 6.02 -12.94 11.24
CA TYR A 188 7.28 -13.51 11.72
C TYR A 188 8.30 -12.45 12.15
N GLU A 189 7.91 -11.15 12.18
CA GLU A 189 8.81 -10.05 12.57
C GLU A 189 9.30 -10.18 14.03
N VAL A 190 8.46 -10.71 14.93
CA VAL A 190 8.80 -10.81 16.36
C VAL A 190 9.60 -12.07 16.66
N HIS A 191 9.25 -13.21 16.07
CA HIS A 191 9.85 -14.52 16.43
C HIS A 191 10.75 -15.12 15.35
N GLY A 192 10.84 -14.49 14.16
CA GLY A 192 11.56 -15.04 13.02
C GLY A 192 10.88 -16.31 12.46
N PHE A 193 11.48 -16.87 11.41
CA PHE A 193 11.00 -18.13 10.80
C PHE A 193 11.55 -19.33 11.54
N SER A 194 10.68 -20.20 12.04
CA SER A 194 11.05 -21.45 12.73
C SER A 194 11.27 -22.63 11.79
N ASP A 195 10.70 -22.60 10.58
CA ASP A 195 10.63 -23.73 9.65
C ASP A 195 11.28 -23.37 8.29
N ASN A 196 12.12 -24.28 7.77
CA ASN A 196 12.80 -24.10 6.49
C ASN A 196 11.83 -24.05 5.30
N ALA A 197 10.74 -24.80 5.33
CA ALA A 197 9.74 -24.78 4.28
C ALA A 197 9.04 -23.42 4.17
N LYS A 198 8.78 -22.77 5.33
CA LYS A 198 8.20 -21.43 5.37
C LYS A 198 9.17 -20.35 4.90
N LEU A 199 10.47 -20.62 4.95
CA LEU A 199 11.52 -19.71 4.51
C LEU A 199 11.61 -19.60 2.99
N LEU A 200 11.31 -20.70 2.26
CA LEU A 200 11.38 -20.76 0.80
C LEU A 200 10.12 -20.21 0.12
N LEU A 201 9.00 -20.19 0.81
CA LEU A 201 7.71 -19.75 0.26
C LEU A 201 7.72 -18.28 -0.24
N PRO A 202 8.25 -17.29 0.52
CA PRO A 202 8.27 -15.91 0.07
C PRO A 202 9.05 -15.67 -1.23
N PRO A 203 10.31 -16.12 -1.38
CA PRO A 203 11.03 -15.94 -2.63
C PRO A 203 10.37 -16.67 -3.81
N ALA A 204 9.74 -17.85 -3.59
CA ALA A 204 9.01 -18.57 -4.63
C ALA A 204 7.79 -17.77 -5.13
N ILE A 205 6.99 -17.19 -4.21
CA ILE A 205 5.85 -16.35 -4.60
C ILE A 205 6.31 -15.10 -5.37
N VAL A 206 7.40 -14.46 -4.93
CA VAL A 206 7.96 -13.31 -5.65
C VAL A 206 8.46 -13.72 -7.05
N ALA A 207 9.07 -14.89 -7.19
CA ALA A 207 9.47 -15.40 -8.50
C ALA A 207 8.25 -15.63 -9.42
N ILE A 208 7.12 -16.13 -8.88
CA ILE A 208 5.86 -16.25 -9.61
C ILE A 208 5.34 -14.87 -10.05
N VAL A 209 5.35 -13.87 -9.16
CA VAL A 209 4.95 -12.49 -9.48
C VAL A 209 5.80 -11.94 -10.62
N ILE A 210 7.12 -12.05 -10.55
CA ILE A 210 8.05 -11.58 -11.59
C ILE A 210 7.78 -12.31 -12.91
N SER A 211 7.69 -13.63 -12.90
CA SER A 211 7.45 -14.45 -14.10
C SER A 211 6.10 -14.12 -14.73
N SER A 212 5.07 -13.87 -13.94
CA SER A 212 3.75 -13.47 -14.44
C SER A 212 3.79 -12.12 -15.15
N ILE A 213 4.53 -11.13 -14.62
CA ILE A 213 4.68 -9.82 -15.26
C ILE A 213 5.48 -9.94 -16.55
N ILE A 214 6.55 -10.74 -16.60
CA ILE A 214 7.30 -11.02 -17.82
C ILE A 214 6.38 -11.63 -18.88
N LEU A 215 5.63 -12.67 -18.53
CA LEU A 215 4.71 -13.32 -19.45
C LEU A 215 3.65 -12.35 -19.97
N PHE A 216 3.07 -11.54 -19.10
CA PHE A 216 2.05 -10.54 -19.46
C PHE A 216 2.61 -9.48 -20.44
N SER A 217 3.89 -9.09 -20.26
CA SER A 217 4.59 -8.20 -21.20
C SER A 217 4.87 -8.88 -22.55
N LEU A 218 5.30 -10.14 -22.53
CA LEU A 218 5.55 -10.91 -23.77
C LEU A 218 4.25 -11.19 -24.56
N MET A 219 3.11 -11.29 -23.87
CA MET A 219 1.79 -11.40 -24.51
C MET A 219 1.28 -10.08 -25.11
N GLY A 220 2.02 -8.97 -24.97
CA GLY A 220 1.70 -7.67 -25.54
C GLY A 220 0.70 -6.82 -24.73
N PHE A 221 0.31 -7.26 -23.53
CA PHE A 221 -0.56 -6.46 -22.65
C PHE A 221 0.20 -5.31 -21.98
N PHE A 222 1.49 -5.49 -21.68
CA PHE A 222 2.39 -4.45 -21.19
C PHE A 222 3.45 -4.14 -22.24
N LYS A 223 3.91 -2.86 -22.28
CA LYS A 223 5.08 -2.46 -23.04
C LYS A 223 6.32 -3.14 -22.48
N LEU A 224 7.22 -3.59 -23.35
CA LEU A 224 8.45 -4.30 -22.96
C LEU A 224 9.39 -3.46 -22.09
N GLU A 225 9.29 -2.12 -22.16
CA GLU A 225 10.02 -1.19 -21.28
C GLU A 225 9.76 -1.47 -19.78
N SER A 226 8.62 -2.05 -19.43
CA SER A 226 8.31 -2.44 -18.04
C SER A 226 9.33 -3.41 -17.45
N LEU A 227 9.98 -4.22 -18.30
CA LEU A 227 11.00 -5.18 -17.88
C LEU A 227 12.26 -4.48 -17.30
N ILE A 228 12.52 -3.23 -17.70
CA ILE A 228 13.62 -2.42 -17.15
C ILE A 228 13.35 -2.13 -15.67
N ILE A 229 12.14 -1.65 -15.35
CA ILE A 229 11.75 -1.35 -13.96
C ILE A 229 11.58 -2.65 -13.15
N LEU A 230 11.05 -3.71 -13.79
CA LEU A 230 10.94 -5.03 -13.17
C LEU A 230 12.32 -5.61 -12.79
N SER A 231 13.37 -5.30 -13.54
CA SER A 231 14.74 -5.72 -13.18
C SER A 231 15.20 -5.08 -11.87
N LEU A 232 14.86 -3.79 -11.63
CA LEU A 232 15.11 -3.11 -10.37
C LEU A 232 14.32 -3.75 -9.21
N PHE A 233 13.03 -4.06 -9.44
CA PHE A 233 12.22 -4.77 -8.44
C PHE A 233 12.84 -6.13 -8.10
N SER A 234 13.23 -6.91 -9.11
CA SER A 234 13.86 -8.22 -8.94
C SER A 234 15.16 -8.12 -8.15
N PHE A 235 16.00 -7.12 -8.44
CA PHE A 235 17.26 -6.88 -7.74
C PHE A 235 17.02 -6.57 -6.24
N ILE A 236 16.05 -5.70 -5.92
CA ILE A 236 15.69 -5.39 -4.53
C ILE A 236 15.23 -6.65 -3.81
N MET A 237 14.41 -7.49 -4.46
CA MET A 237 13.89 -8.73 -3.87
C MET A 237 15.01 -9.77 -3.65
N ILE A 238 15.91 -9.95 -4.61
CA ILE A 238 17.06 -10.85 -4.47
C ILE A 238 17.92 -10.45 -3.28
N ILE A 239 18.29 -9.16 -3.16
CA ILE A 239 19.06 -8.67 -2.01
C ILE A 239 18.31 -8.88 -0.69
N SER A 240 17.01 -8.61 -0.68
CA SER A 240 16.20 -8.76 0.54
C SER A 240 16.13 -10.20 1.01
N PHE A 241 15.90 -11.15 0.09
CA PHE A 241 15.78 -12.56 0.42
C PHE A 241 17.13 -13.29 0.55
N SER A 242 18.22 -12.80 -0.04
CA SER A 242 19.54 -13.40 0.15
C SER A 242 19.98 -13.49 1.62
N ARG A 243 19.37 -12.66 2.47
CA ARG A 243 19.66 -12.60 3.92
C ARG A 243 18.67 -13.37 4.79
N ILE A 244 17.62 -13.95 4.19
CA ILE A 244 16.51 -14.61 4.94
C ILE A 244 17.01 -15.84 5.74
N TYR A 245 18.03 -16.55 5.23
CA TYR A 245 18.56 -17.77 5.84
C TYR A 245 19.20 -17.61 7.23
N ARG A 246 19.43 -16.38 7.70
CA ARG A 246 20.08 -16.13 8.99
C ARG A 246 19.11 -16.02 10.19
N ARG A 247 17.84 -16.36 10.04
CA ARG A 247 16.81 -16.55 11.09
C ARG A 247 16.74 -15.46 12.20
N ASP A 248 17.21 -14.26 11.96
CA ASP A 248 17.21 -13.15 12.90
C ASP A 248 15.93 -12.30 12.75
N SER A 249 15.24 -11.98 13.84
CA SER A 249 14.02 -11.15 13.85
C SER A 249 14.24 -9.78 13.23
N GLY A 250 15.38 -9.11 13.53
CA GLY A 250 15.72 -7.81 12.94
C GLY A 250 15.83 -7.83 11.43
N ARG A 251 16.11 -9.00 10.83
CA ARG A 251 16.16 -9.17 9.36
C ARG A 251 14.80 -9.35 8.75
N THR A 252 13.88 -10.04 9.44
CA THR A 252 12.50 -10.14 8.97
C THR A 252 11.87 -8.75 8.87
N GLN A 253 12.11 -7.87 9.83
CA GLN A 253 11.68 -6.46 9.77
C GLN A 253 12.28 -5.72 8.56
N GLN A 254 13.58 -5.93 8.26
CA GLN A 254 14.22 -5.34 7.08
C GLN A 254 13.60 -5.86 5.77
N ILE A 255 13.28 -7.15 5.69
CA ILE A 255 12.63 -7.73 4.50
C ILE A 255 11.25 -7.09 4.31
N VAL A 256 10.42 -7.03 5.35
CA VAL A 256 9.10 -6.40 5.29
C VAL A 256 9.20 -4.93 4.88
N ARG A 257 10.14 -4.18 5.49
CA ARG A 257 10.42 -2.79 5.11
C ARG A 257 10.77 -2.67 3.62
N ASN A 258 11.71 -3.49 3.13
CA ASN A 258 12.11 -3.46 1.72
C ASN A 258 10.95 -3.83 0.79
N MET A 259 10.10 -4.78 1.18
CA MET A 259 8.92 -5.15 0.41
C MET A 259 7.88 -4.02 0.37
N ILE A 260 7.67 -3.29 1.47
CA ILE A 260 6.79 -2.11 1.49
C ILE A 260 7.35 -1.01 0.57
N LEU A 261 8.66 -0.74 0.65
CA LEU A 261 9.32 0.23 -0.22
C LEU A 261 9.18 -0.14 -1.70
N SER A 262 9.33 -1.42 -2.03
CA SER A 262 9.26 -1.89 -3.41
C SER A 262 7.85 -1.92 -4.00
N ILE A 263 6.80 -1.60 -3.23
CA ILE A 263 5.45 -1.38 -3.78
C ILE A 263 5.48 -0.25 -4.82
N ILE A 264 6.22 0.84 -4.57
CA ILE A 264 6.36 1.94 -5.55
C ILE A 264 7.04 1.44 -6.82
N VAL A 265 8.05 0.56 -6.70
CA VAL A 265 8.75 -0.01 -7.86
C VAL A 265 7.81 -0.93 -8.65
N LEU A 266 6.98 -1.72 -7.97
CA LEU A 266 5.97 -2.56 -8.60
C LEU A 266 4.91 -1.72 -9.32
N ASP A 267 4.39 -0.68 -8.67
CA ASP A 267 3.44 0.27 -9.29
C ASP A 267 4.07 0.98 -10.50
N SER A 268 5.35 1.39 -10.38
CA SER A 268 6.11 1.96 -11.50
C SER A 268 6.27 0.97 -12.66
N THR A 269 6.46 -0.32 -12.37
CA THR A 269 6.49 -1.38 -13.39
C THR A 269 5.16 -1.44 -14.14
N PHE A 270 4.04 -1.42 -13.42
CA PHE A 270 2.71 -1.41 -14.04
C PHE A 270 2.49 -0.17 -14.89
N LEU A 271 2.81 1.02 -14.36
CA LEU A 271 2.66 2.28 -15.10
C LEU A 271 3.53 2.34 -16.35
N THR A 272 4.76 1.83 -16.26
CA THR A 272 5.64 1.69 -17.44
C THR A 272 5.03 0.76 -18.47
N GLY A 273 4.48 -0.35 -18.04
CA GLY A 273 3.85 -1.33 -18.95
C GLY A 273 2.59 -0.78 -19.63
N ILE A 274 1.80 0.02 -18.94
CA ILE A 274 0.53 0.55 -19.46
C ILE A 274 0.76 1.82 -20.27
N ILE A 275 1.47 2.79 -19.75
CA ILE A 275 1.61 4.15 -20.33
C ILE A 275 2.96 4.34 -21.03
N GLY A 276 4.07 4.00 -20.36
CA GLY A 276 5.43 4.17 -20.85
C GLY A 276 6.42 4.53 -19.74
N ILE A 277 7.70 4.51 -20.10
CA ILE A 277 8.81 4.60 -19.14
C ILE A 277 8.88 5.97 -18.43
N GLU A 278 8.45 7.05 -19.09
CA GLU A 278 8.50 8.39 -18.50
C GLU A 278 7.66 8.49 -17.22
N LEU A 279 6.42 7.96 -17.26
CA LEU A 279 5.53 7.97 -16.09
C LEU A 279 6.04 7.02 -15.01
N GLY A 280 6.56 5.87 -15.40
CA GLY A 280 7.19 4.95 -14.46
C GLY A 280 8.36 5.59 -13.71
N LEU A 281 9.28 6.23 -14.40
CA LEU A 281 10.40 6.95 -13.79
C LEU A 281 9.93 8.13 -12.92
N ALA A 282 8.92 8.88 -13.35
CA ALA A 282 8.33 9.95 -12.54
C ALA A 282 7.80 9.41 -11.21
N VAL A 283 7.13 8.26 -11.20
CA VAL A 283 6.61 7.63 -9.99
C VAL A 283 7.73 7.09 -9.10
N LEU A 284 8.83 6.60 -9.66
CA LEU A 284 9.99 6.19 -8.86
C LEU A 284 10.57 7.33 -8.03
N THR A 285 10.40 8.61 -8.43
CA THR A 285 10.86 9.74 -7.61
C THR A 285 10.19 9.80 -6.24
N LEU A 286 9.00 9.20 -6.08
CA LEU A 286 8.33 9.08 -4.77
C LEU A 286 9.13 8.22 -3.77
N MET A 287 10.05 7.39 -4.24
CA MET A 287 10.96 6.66 -3.34
C MET A 287 11.91 7.59 -2.59
N VAL A 288 12.28 8.74 -3.15
CA VAL A 288 13.24 9.66 -2.53
C VAL A 288 12.72 10.18 -1.18
N PRO A 289 11.56 10.87 -1.11
CA PRO A 289 11.02 11.32 0.17
C PRO A 289 10.69 10.15 1.11
N LEU A 290 10.21 9.02 0.58
CA LEU A 290 9.92 7.83 1.35
C LEU A 290 11.18 7.29 2.03
N LEU A 291 12.31 7.12 1.32
CA LEU A 291 13.58 6.64 1.88
C LEU A 291 14.15 7.61 2.92
N VAL A 292 14.12 8.91 2.64
CA VAL A 292 14.60 9.95 3.58
C VAL A 292 13.81 9.91 4.89
N LEU A 293 12.49 9.79 4.81
CA LEU A 293 11.62 9.75 5.98
C LEU A 293 11.67 8.40 6.70
N ALA A 294 11.78 7.29 5.98
CA ALA A 294 11.90 5.95 6.53
C ALA A 294 13.17 5.75 7.38
N ASN A 295 14.22 6.55 7.14
CA ASN A 295 15.42 6.55 7.97
C ASN A 295 15.27 7.40 9.25
N LYS A 296 14.26 8.27 9.33
CA LYS A 296 14.02 9.19 10.46
C LYS A 296 12.80 8.81 11.30
N MET A 297 11.93 7.96 10.78
CA MET A 297 10.64 7.60 11.39
C MET A 297 10.38 6.10 11.15
N ASP A 298 9.75 5.45 12.13
CA ASP A 298 9.37 4.04 12.00
C ASP A 298 8.29 3.85 10.92
N MET A 299 8.40 2.77 10.16
CA MET A 299 7.46 2.38 9.11
C MET A 299 6.51 1.26 9.55
N THR A 300 6.86 0.53 10.62
CA THR A 300 6.14 -0.65 11.11
C THR A 300 5.61 -0.46 12.53
#